data_20cc6772fa88dd2bffa93ce5964362a4
#
_entry.id   20cc6772fa88dd2bffa93ce5964362a4
#
_cell.length_a   1.000
_cell.length_b   1.000
_cell.length_c   1.000
_cell.angle_alpha   90.00
_cell.angle_beta   90.00
_cell.angle_gamma   90.00
#
_symmetry.space_group_name_H-M   'P 1'
#
loop_
_entity.id
_entity.type
_entity.pdbx_description
1 polymer ?
#
loop_
_entity_poly.entity_id
_entity_poly.type
_entity_poly.pdbx_seq_one_letter_code
_entity_poly.pdbx_strand_id
1 'polypeptide(L)'
;MSYIEKIDKNRIPQHIAIIMDGNGRWAKQRGKERTYGHQAGAETVHKIIEDAARLGVKYLTLYTFSTENWNRPQEEVAALMNLLVDSIEEETLMKNNIRFRIIGDIKKLPAEVQEGLSRCIEHTANNTGTCLVLALSYLSLIHISEPTRLLSIS
;
A
#
# COMPACT_ATOMS: atom_id res chain seq x y z
N MET A 1 -11.23 -18.13 18.88
CA MET A 1 -12.07 -17.42 17.88
C MET A 1 -11.25 -16.34 17.20
N SER A 2 -11.05 -16.45 15.91
CA SER A 2 -10.28 -15.46 15.16
C SER A 2 -11.07 -14.14 15.07
N TYR A 3 -10.37 -13.02 14.85
CA TYR A 3 -11.05 -11.74 14.66
C TYR A 3 -11.96 -11.74 13.43
N ILE A 4 -11.62 -12.53 12.42
CA ILE A 4 -12.42 -12.66 11.18
C ILE A 4 -13.83 -13.20 11.48
N GLU A 5 -13.96 -14.11 12.41
CA GLU A 5 -15.25 -14.69 12.79
C GLU A 5 -16.15 -13.69 13.52
N LYS A 6 -15.56 -12.65 14.10
CA LYS A 6 -16.28 -11.58 14.81
C LYS A 6 -16.75 -10.46 13.90
N ILE A 7 -16.31 -10.45 12.65
CA ILE A 7 -16.64 -9.38 11.72
C ILE A 7 -18.04 -9.63 11.16
N ASP A 8 -18.90 -8.60 11.25
CA ASP A 8 -20.19 -8.61 10.59
C ASP A 8 -20.01 -8.38 9.09
N LYS A 9 -20.17 -9.43 8.30
CA LYS A 9 -20.00 -9.40 6.86
C LYS A 9 -20.95 -8.45 6.12
N ASN A 10 -22.04 -8.06 6.77
CA ASN A 10 -23.00 -7.11 6.22
C ASN A 10 -22.61 -5.64 6.47
N ARG A 11 -21.55 -5.42 7.23
CA ARG A 11 -21.10 -4.08 7.63
C ARG A 11 -19.63 -3.84 7.30
N ILE A 12 -19.14 -4.41 6.22
CA ILE A 12 -17.76 -4.20 5.75
C ILE A 12 -17.62 -2.80 5.16
N PRO A 13 -16.62 -2.02 5.56
CA PRO A 13 -16.34 -0.73 4.95
C PRO A 13 -16.07 -0.89 3.45
N GLN A 14 -16.54 0.04 2.65
CA GLN A 14 -16.25 0.04 1.21
C GLN A 14 -14.81 0.42 0.92
N HIS A 15 -14.23 1.31 1.71
CA HIS A 15 -12.88 1.82 1.52
C HIS A 15 -12.11 1.80 2.84
N ILE A 16 -10.95 1.19 2.82
CA ILE A 16 -9.99 1.21 3.92
C ILE A 16 -8.70 1.85 3.40
N ALA A 17 -8.20 2.83 4.13
CA ALA A 17 -6.93 3.49 3.82
C ALA A 17 -5.96 3.28 4.99
N ILE A 18 -4.74 2.87 4.68
CA ILE A 18 -3.71 2.56 5.66
C ILE A 18 -2.45 3.36 5.36
N ILE A 19 -1.95 4.08 6.36
CA ILE A 19 -0.66 4.73 6.29
C ILE A 19 0.39 3.76 6.84
N MET A 20 1.34 3.40 5.98
CA MET A 20 2.40 2.47 6.34
C MET A 20 3.58 3.22 6.93
N ASP A 21 3.56 3.39 8.26
CA ASP A 21 4.59 4.11 8.98
C ASP A 21 4.94 3.38 10.29
N GLY A 22 6.14 3.67 10.79
CA GLY A 22 6.59 3.18 12.07
C GLY A 22 7.33 1.85 12.07
N ASN A 23 7.49 1.20 10.93
CA ASN A 23 8.17 -0.10 10.84
C ASN A 23 9.62 -0.05 11.33
N GLY A 24 10.33 1.02 11.01
CA GLY A 24 11.70 1.22 11.50
C GLY A 24 11.78 1.42 13.01
N ARG A 25 10.86 2.19 13.58
CA ARG A 25 10.77 2.38 15.04
C ARG A 25 10.42 1.07 15.75
N TRP A 26 9.49 0.32 15.20
CA TRP A 26 9.11 -1.00 15.69
C TRP A 26 10.31 -1.97 15.75
N ALA A 27 11.15 -1.99 14.71
CA ALA A 27 12.35 -2.80 14.67
C ALA A 27 13.37 -2.36 15.72
N LYS A 28 13.61 -1.05 15.85
CA LYS A 28 14.53 -0.49 16.84
C LYS A 28 14.14 -0.85 18.27
N GLN A 29 12.87 -0.82 18.59
CA GLN A 29 12.36 -1.22 19.91
C GLN A 29 12.68 -2.70 20.23
N ARG A 30 12.94 -3.51 19.22
CA ARG A 30 13.30 -4.93 19.33
C ARG A 30 14.79 -5.19 19.15
N GLY A 31 15.60 -4.12 19.14
CA GLY A 31 17.05 -4.25 18.93
C GLY A 31 17.43 -4.70 17.53
N LYS A 32 16.56 -4.46 16.55
CA LYS A 32 16.78 -4.86 15.16
C LYS A 32 17.01 -3.64 14.28
N GLU A 33 17.62 -3.86 13.12
CA GLU A 33 17.81 -2.81 12.13
C GLU A 33 16.50 -2.40 11.47
N ARG A 34 16.48 -1.20 10.89
CA ARG A 34 15.29 -0.67 10.21
C ARG A 34 14.81 -1.57 9.07
N THR A 35 15.74 -2.18 8.35
CA THR A 35 15.45 -3.11 7.25
C THR A 35 14.62 -4.30 7.69
N TYR A 36 14.88 -4.81 8.88
CA TYR A 36 14.06 -5.88 9.48
C TYR A 36 12.60 -5.44 9.65
N GLY A 37 12.40 -4.20 10.09
CA GLY A 37 11.04 -3.65 10.22
C GLY A 37 10.34 -3.50 8.88
N HIS A 38 11.06 -3.10 7.84
CA HIS A 38 10.50 -2.97 6.50
C HIS A 38 10.10 -4.32 5.91
N GLN A 39 10.89 -5.36 6.14
CA GLN A 39 10.54 -6.73 5.72
C GLN A 39 9.28 -7.22 6.42
N ALA A 40 9.19 -7.04 7.73
CA ALA A 40 8.00 -7.41 8.49
C ALA A 40 6.75 -6.62 8.02
N GLY A 41 6.95 -5.36 7.66
CA GLY A 41 5.91 -4.53 7.07
C GLY A 41 5.42 -5.06 5.73
N ALA A 42 6.33 -5.48 4.85
CA ALA A 42 5.99 -6.05 3.55
C ALA A 42 5.17 -7.35 3.68
N GLU A 43 5.55 -8.22 4.60
CA GLU A 43 4.77 -9.44 4.90
C GLU A 43 3.37 -9.09 5.41
N THR A 44 3.26 -8.07 6.24
CA THR A 44 1.98 -7.59 6.75
C THR A 44 1.11 -7.05 5.64
N VAL A 45 1.70 -6.28 4.72
CA VAL A 45 1.00 -5.76 3.52
C VAL A 45 0.39 -6.88 2.71
N HIS A 46 1.18 -7.91 2.42
CA HIS A 46 0.71 -9.07 1.65
C HIS A 46 -0.52 -9.71 2.31
N LYS A 47 -0.45 -9.91 3.61
CA LYS A 47 -1.54 -10.48 4.41
C LYS A 47 -2.79 -9.61 4.40
N ILE A 48 -2.62 -8.30 4.56
CA ILE A 48 -3.73 -7.33 4.56
C ILE A 48 -4.43 -7.29 3.19
N ILE A 49 -3.66 -7.36 2.11
CA ILE A 49 -4.22 -7.41 0.75
C ILE A 49 -5.11 -8.65 0.58
N GLU A 50 -4.64 -9.81 0.98
CA GLU A 50 -5.42 -11.04 0.91
C GLU A 50 -6.67 -10.99 1.78
N ASP A 51 -6.53 -10.52 3.02
CA ASP A 51 -7.64 -10.42 3.96
C ASP A 51 -8.71 -9.43 3.49
N ALA A 52 -8.31 -8.28 2.95
CA ALA A 52 -9.22 -7.29 2.39
C ALA A 52 -10.01 -7.89 1.21
N ALA A 53 -9.34 -8.61 0.33
CA ALA A 53 -9.98 -9.28 -0.79
C ALA A 53 -10.98 -10.34 -0.32
N ARG A 54 -10.61 -11.11 0.67
CA ARG A 54 -11.46 -12.16 1.25
C ARG A 54 -12.71 -11.59 1.92
N LEU A 55 -12.57 -10.43 2.59
CA LEU A 55 -13.68 -9.75 3.25
C LEU A 55 -14.58 -8.99 2.29
N GLY A 56 -14.16 -8.80 1.04
CA GLY A 56 -14.95 -8.08 0.05
C GLY A 56 -14.86 -6.55 0.19
N VAL A 57 -13.77 -6.03 0.74
CA VAL A 57 -13.50 -4.59 0.75
C VAL A 57 -13.40 -4.10 -0.69
N LYS A 58 -14.09 -3.03 -1.02
CA LYS A 58 -14.13 -2.53 -2.40
C LYS A 58 -12.85 -1.82 -2.81
N TYR A 59 -12.31 -0.97 -1.93
CA TYR A 59 -11.08 -0.22 -2.15
C TYR A 59 -10.16 -0.33 -0.95
N LEU A 60 -8.92 -0.71 -1.19
CA LEU A 60 -7.85 -0.70 -0.18
C LEU A 60 -6.77 0.26 -0.68
N THR A 61 -6.55 1.36 0.04
CA THR A 61 -5.50 2.32 -0.29
C THR A 61 -4.35 2.20 0.69
N LEU A 62 -3.14 2.04 0.16
CA LEU A 62 -1.92 1.97 0.95
C LEU A 62 -1.06 3.19 0.65
N TYR A 63 -0.82 4.02 1.66
CA TYR A 63 0.09 5.17 1.57
C TYR A 63 1.50 4.71 1.88
N THR A 64 2.36 4.68 0.90
CA THR A 64 3.69 4.07 0.99
C THR A 64 4.82 5.08 1.05
N PHE A 65 4.99 5.88 0.01
CA PHE A 65 6.05 6.85 -0.11
C PHE A 65 5.49 8.27 -0.20
N SER A 66 5.85 9.13 0.75
CA SER A 66 5.60 10.55 0.65
C SER A 66 6.81 11.25 0.00
N THR A 67 6.60 12.48 -0.48
CA THR A 67 7.70 13.29 -1.02
C THR A 67 8.77 13.56 0.04
N GLU A 68 8.43 13.55 1.30
CA GLU A 68 9.36 13.71 2.42
C GLU A 68 10.35 12.54 2.52
N ASN A 69 9.95 11.34 2.11
CA ASN A 69 10.80 10.16 2.14
C ASN A 69 11.95 10.21 1.11
N TRP A 70 11.82 11.06 0.08
CA TRP A 70 12.87 11.23 -0.92
C TRP A 70 14.14 11.91 -0.37
N ASN A 71 14.08 12.50 0.82
CA ASN A 71 15.24 13.06 1.52
C ASN A 71 16.08 11.99 2.24
N ARG A 72 15.63 10.74 2.24
CA ARG A 72 16.38 9.62 2.83
C ARG A 72 17.51 9.19 1.89
N PRO A 73 18.55 8.47 2.41
CA PRO A 73 19.59 7.92 1.57
C PRO A 73 19.00 7.09 0.41
N GLN A 74 19.58 7.24 -0.78
CA GLN A 74 19.07 6.54 -1.97
C GLN A 74 19.06 5.03 -1.82
N GLU A 75 20.02 4.46 -1.10
CA GLU A 75 20.08 3.03 -0.83
C GLU A 75 18.86 2.55 -0.03
N GLU A 76 18.46 3.33 0.97
CA GLU A 76 17.28 3.04 1.76
C GLU A 76 16.01 3.13 0.92
N VAL A 77 15.90 4.15 0.08
CA VAL A 77 14.77 4.34 -0.83
C VAL A 77 14.67 3.17 -1.81
N ALA A 78 15.79 2.78 -2.42
CA ALA A 78 15.82 1.67 -3.37
C ALA A 78 15.43 0.34 -2.70
N ALA A 79 15.92 0.09 -1.50
CA ALA A 79 15.56 -1.10 -0.73
C ALA A 79 14.08 -1.14 -0.38
N LEU A 80 13.51 0.00 0.03
CA LEU A 80 12.09 0.12 0.31
C LEU A 80 11.23 -0.11 -0.93
N MET A 81 11.65 0.42 -2.07
CA MET A 81 10.94 0.24 -3.34
C MET A 81 10.94 -1.22 -3.79
N ASN A 82 12.07 -1.90 -3.67
CA ASN A 82 12.15 -3.32 -4.00
C ASN A 82 11.24 -4.15 -3.10
N LEU A 83 11.25 -3.90 -1.80
CA LEU A 83 10.37 -4.58 -0.86
C LEU A 83 8.89 -4.33 -1.19
N LEU A 84 8.57 -3.12 -1.58
CA LEU A 84 7.20 -2.77 -1.97
C LEU A 84 6.75 -3.53 -3.21
N VAL A 85 7.59 -3.54 -4.25
CA VAL A 85 7.29 -4.27 -5.49
C VAL A 85 7.16 -5.76 -5.22
N ASP A 86 8.07 -6.31 -4.42
CA ASP A 86 8.05 -7.74 -4.05
C ASP A 86 6.81 -8.10 -3.21
N SER A 87 6.31 -7.16 -2.41
CA SER A 87 5.10 -7.39 -1.60
C SER A 87 3.81 -7.38 -2.42
N ILE A 88 3.86 -6.81 -3.62
CA ILE A 88 2.73 -6.76 -4.55
C ILE A 88 2.96 -7.80 -5.65
N GLU A 89 2.75 -9.05 -5.30
CA GLU A 89 2.88 -10.16 -6.23
C GLU A 89 1.70 -10.20 -7.19
N GLU A 90 1.98 -10.08 -8.48
CA GLU A 90 0.97 -10.14 -9.53
C GLU A 90 0.13 -11.42 -9.44
N GLU A 91 0.77 -12.55 -9.14
CA GLU A 91 0.09 -13.83 -8.97
C GLU A 91 -0.97 -13.77 -7.87
N THR A 92 -0.63 -13.17 -6.72
CA THR A 92 -1.57 -12.98 -5.61
C THR A 92 -2.74 -12.09 -6.02
N LEU A 93 -2.48 -11.03 -6.76
CA LEU A 93 -3.52 -10.13 -7.26
C LEU A 93 -4.47 -10.85 -8.22
N MET A 94 -3.94 -11.62 -9.15
CA MET A 94 -4.74 -12.38 -10.11
C MET A 94 -5.55 -13.47 -9.42
N LYS A 95 -4.95 -14.19 -8.49
CA LYS A 95 -5.60 -15.26 -7.73
C LYS A 95 -6.79 -14.76 -6.91
N ASN A 96 -6.68 -13.55 -6.36
CA ASN A 96 -7.71 -12.95 -5.50
C ASN A 96 -8.63 -11.98 -6.24
N ASN A 97 -8.55 -11.91 -7.57
CA ASN A 97 -9.36 -11.02 -8.40
C ASN A 97 -9.21 -9.55 -8.01
N ILE A 98 -8.00 -9.13 -7.68
CA ILE A 98 -7.70 -7.77 -7.24
C ILE A 98 -7.26 -6.94 -8.43
N ARG A 99 -7.84 -5.75 -8.57
CA ARG A 99 -7.42 -4.75 -9.55
C ARG A 99 -6.41 -3.80 -8.91
N PHE A 100 -5.29 -3.59 -9.57
CA PHE A 100 -4.22 -2.74 -9.07
C PHE A 100 -4.24 -1.36 -9.73
N ARG A 101 -4.10 -0.32 -8.92
CA ARG A 101 -3.98 1.07 -9.38
C ARG A 101 -2.97 1.84 -8.55
N ILE A 102 -2.43 2.91 -9.14
CA ILE A 102 -1.49 3.80 -8.49
C ILE A 102 -2.02 5.23 -8.56
N ILE A 103 -1.85 5.97 -7.47
CA ILE A 103 -2.04 7.41 -7.42
C ILE A 103 -0.73 8.08 -6.96
N GLY A 104 -0.49 9.30 -7.41
CA GLY A 104 0.71 10.04 -7.10
C GLY A 104 1.70 10.06 -8.26
N ASP A 105 2.88 10.63 -8.00
CA ASP A 105 3.91 10.81 -9.02
C ASP A 105 4.91 9.65 -9.02
N ILE A 106 4.87 8.83 -10.06
CA ILE A 106 5.78 7.69 -10.24
C ILE A 106 7.04 8.04 -11.03
N LYS A 107 7.14 9.26 -11.54
CA LYS A 107 8.27 9.67 -12.43
C LYS A 107 9.62 9.63 -11.73
N LYS A 108 9.64 9.77 -10.41
CA LYS A 108 10.86 9.70 -9.59
C LYS A 108 11.33 8.28 -9.32
N LEU A 109 10.53 7.29 -9.63
CA LEU A 109 10.88 5.89 -9.44
C LEU A 109 11.84 5.41 -10.53
N PRO A 110 12.70 4.41 -10.25
CA PRO A 110 13.50 3.77 -11.29
C PRO A 110 12.63 3.26 -12.44
N ALA A 111 13.15 3.32 -13.66
CA ALA A 111 12.39 2.92 -14.86
C ALA A 111 11.88 1.47 -14.78
N GLU A 112 12.67 0.57 -14.24
CA GLU A 112 12.29 -0.85 -14.05
C GLU A 112 11.09 -1.00 -13.13
N VAL A 113 11.02 -0.19 -12.07
CA VAL A 113 9.91 -0.19 -11.13
C VAL A 113 8.65 0.35 -11.80
N GLN A 114 8.76 1.45 -12.53
CA GLN A 114 7.65 2.03 -13.29
C GLN A 114 7.05 1.02 -14.28
N GLU A 115 7.92 0.32 -15.00
CA GLU A 115 7.53 -0.68 -15.98
C GLU A 115 6.82 -1.88 -15.34
N GLY A 116 7.36 -2.39 -14.24
CA GLY A 116 6.75 -3.49 -13.48
C GLY A 116 5.38 -3.13 -12.93
N LEU A 117 5.24 -1.92 -12.38
CA LEU A 117 3.97 -1.43 -11.86
C LEU A 117 2.93 -1.24 -12.97
N SER A 118 3.35 -0.68 -14.12
CA SER A 118 2.46 -0.49 -15.28
C SER A 118 1.95 -1.82 -15.82
N ARG A 119 2.82 -2.80 -15.92
CA ARG A 119 2.46 -4.15 -16.36
C ARG A 119 1.46 -4.79 -15.41
N CYS A 120 1.66 -4.65 -14.10
CA CYS A 120 0.75 -5.16 -13.09
C CYS A 120 -0.64 -4.51 -13.21
N ILE A 121 -0.70 -3.20 -13.45
CA ILE A 121 -1.96 -2.48 -13.68
C ILE A 121 -2.69 -3.04 -14.90
N GLU A 122 -1.99 -3.23 -16.01
CA GLU A 122 -2.57 -3.76 -17.24
C GLU A 122 -3.10 -5.18 -17.08
N HIS A 123 -2.32 -6.06 -16.46
CA HIS A 123 -2.69 -7.45 -16.27
C HIS A 123 -3.88 -7.63 -15.32
N THR A 124 -4.05 -6.73 -14.36
CA THR A 124 -5.15 -6.80 -13.39
C THR A 124 -6.36 -5.93 -13.77
N ALA A 125 -6.31 -5.23 -14.90
CA ALA A 125 -7.33 -4.25 -15.29
C ALA A 125 -8.74 -4.83 -15.39
N ASN A 126 -8.86 -6.09 -15.75
CA ASN A 126 -10.14 -6.78 -15.90
C ASN A 126 -10.65 -7.45 -14.62
N ASN A 127 -9.88 -7.41 -13.54
CA ASN A 127 -10.30 -7.95 -12.27
C ASN A 127 -11.40 -7.08 -11.66
N THR A 128 -12.37 -7.71 -11.02
CA THR A 128 -13.61 -7.07 -10.57
C THR A 128 -13.79 -7.05 -9.06
N GLY A 129 -12.87 -7.64 -8.32
CA GLY A 129 -12.91 -7.69 -6.85
C GLY A 129 -12.40 -6.39 -6.22
N THR A 130 -11.64 -6.53 -5.15
CA THR A 130 -11.02 -5.40 -4.45
C THR A 130 -10.11 -4.61 -5.39
N CYS A 131 -10.20 -3.29 -5.34
CA CYS A 131 -9.24 -2.41 -5.99
C CYS A 131 -8.17 -2.00 -5.00
N LEU A 132 -6.95 -2.47 -5.24
CA LEU A 132 -5.78 -2.06 -4.46
C LEU A 132 -5.21 -0.77 -5.06
N VAL A 133 -5.20 0.30 -4.28
CA VAL A 133 -4.67 1.59 -4.68
C VAL A 133 -3.39 1.86 -3.91
N LEU A 134 -2.29 2.04 -4.62
CA LEU A 134 -1.00 2.37 -4.04
C LEU A 134 -0.76 3.87 -4.20
N ALA A 135 -0.66 4.58 -3.09
CA ALA A 135 -0.36 6.02 -3.10
C ALA A 135 1.15 6.22 -2.94
N LEU A 136 1.77 6.71 -4.01
CA LEU A 136 3.21 6.93 -4.10
C LEU A 136 3.52 8.41 -4.31
N SER A 137 4.65 8.86 -3.75
CA SER A 137 5.12 10.23 -3.91
C SER A 137 4.05 11.29 -3.62
N TYR A 138 3.16 10.99 -2.68
CA TYR A 138 2.14 11.94 -2.26
C TYR A 138 2.78 13.08 -1.46
N LEU A 139 2.22 14.27 -1.58
CA LEU A 139 2.59 15.39 -0.72
C LEU A 139 2.12 15.10 0.72
N SER A 140 2.66 15.85 1.69
CA SER A 140 2.16 15.69 3.05
C SER A 140 0.63 15.80 3.05
N LEU A 141 -0.03 15.02 3.88
CA LEU A 141 -1.49 15.00 3.95
C LEU A 141 -2.08 16.38 4.21
N ILE A 142 -1.33 17.26 4.86
CA ILE A 142 -1.71 18.63 5.10
C ILE A 142 -1.89 19.39 3.78
N HIS A 143 -0.96 19.26 2.84
CA HIS A 143 -1.01 19.97 1.56
C HIS A 143 -2.06 19.41 0.60
N ILE A 144 -2.26 18.11 0.63
CA ILE A 144 -3.23 17.43 -0.25
C ILE A 144 -4.66 17.63 0.25
N SER A 145 -4.87 17.53 1.55
CA SER A 145 -6.19 17.42 2.13
C SER A 145 -6.80 18.75 2.58
N GLU A 146 -6.03 19.84 2.68
CA GLU A 146 -6.56 21.10 3.18
C GLU A 146 -7.77 21.62 2.41
N PRO A 147 -7.73 21.76 1.07
CA PRO A 147 -8.90 22.20 0.32
C PRO A 147 -10.07 21.20 0.36
N THR A 148 -9.74 19.94 0.37
CA THR A 148 -10.74 18.85 0.33
C THR A 148 -11.35 18.60 1.72
N ARG A 149 -10.56 18.77 2.77
CA ARG A 149 -11.01 18.61 4.15
C ARG A 149 -12.14 19.55 4.51
N LEU A 150 -12.08 20.80 4.06
CA LEU A 150 -13.14 21.79 4.29
C LEU A 150 -14.45 21.41 3.60
N LEU A 151 -14.38 20.68 2.51
CA LEU A 151 -15.53 20.20 1.77
C LEU A 151 -16.09 18.89 2.30
N SER A 152 -15.22 18.01 2.80
CA SER A 152 -15.61 16.67 3.24
C SER A 152 -16.16 16.60 4.65
N ILE A 153 -15.91 17.60 5.48
CA ILE A 153 -16.45 17.70 6.84
C ILE A 153 -17.87 18.29 6.85
N SER A 154 -18.23 18.94 5.77
CA SER A 154 -19.56 19.52 5.62
C SER A 154 -20.69 18.50 5.47
#